data_e8c7f88069ad297dc8626b5806d89c72
#
_entry.id   e8c7f88069ad297dc8626b5806d89c72
#
_cell.length_a   1.000
_cell.length_b   1.000
_cell.length_c   1.000
_cell.angle_alpha   90.00
_cell.angle_beta   90.00
_cell.angle_gamma   90.00
#
_symmetry.space_group_name_H-M   'P 1'
#
loop_
_entity.id
_entity.type
_entity.pdbx_description
1 polymer ?
#
loop_
_entity_poly.entity_id
_entity_poly.type
_entity_poly.pdbx_seq_one_letter_code
_entity_poly.pdbx_strand_id
1 'polypeptide(L)'
;MNYDVSYRYAENLDILKIKNIDFKNVDSKNFVDMPDSSPRVKLDIPKVGVTQRPHYIKIADQFKDSVVNLNTFIKIFMPLNANKRGLHMPRIERILYSAQQKQYSSLPEYTEEIIKPLIEEQNVTRGEIHLKCLYEKETDKNQSGRKGHEILYLYSKTNIKDNKLNTFVGLGVYFMNACPCPQRWAIRNFYYKLKEKGYQDDQIYEIIKDVPLESHTNRGIVNLFVEDKKIYYKTLYQILDSSVTIVRELLSGKDEHLFIREAHEKELFCEDVVREVAFNVVKYLDKEIDDDKKIVINTEVDESIHFHNLYAEISSTFGELKNSFHKYENF
;
A
#
# COMPACT_ATOMS: atom_id res chain seq x y z
N MET A 1 7.68 -34.66 -17.35
CA MET A 1 9.00 -34.87 -16.74
C MET A 1 8.77 -35.49 -15.37
N ASN A 2 9.03 -36.78 -15.21
CA ASN A 2 8.96 -37.44 -13.91
C ASN A 2 10.17 -36.94 -13.09
N TYR A 3 9.92 -36.11 -12.08
CA TYR A 3 10.94 -35.80 -11.09
C TYR A 3 11.09 -37.01 -10.18
N ASP A 4 12.22 -37.70 -10.32
CA ASP A 4 12.59 -38.81 -9.46
C ASP A 4 12.87 -38.29 -8.05
N VAL A 5 11.91 -38.51 -7.16
CA VAL A 5 11.97 -38.10 -5.73
C VAL A 5 13.11 -38.83 -5.01
N SER A 6 13.58 -39.98 -5.53
CA SER A 6 14.71 -40.76 -4.99
C SER A 6 16.04 -39.99 -5.01
N TYR A 7 16.21 -39.07 -5.96
CA TYR A 7 17.42 -38.26 -6.10
C TYR A 7 17.66 -37.28 -4.95
N ARG A 8 16.58 -36.72 -4.38
CA ARG A 8 16.70 -35.80 -3.23
C ARG A 8 17.12 -36.49 -1.94
N TYR A 9 16.74 -37.75 -1.76
CA TYR A 9 17.16 -38.56 -0.62
C TYR A 9 18.60 -39.05 -0.75
N ALA A 10 19.06 -39.38 -1.95
CA ALA A 10 20.42 -39.84 -2.19
C ALA A 10 21.48 -38.73 -1.96
N GLU A 11 21.21 -37.47 -2.35
CA GLU A 11 22.10 -36.33 -2.05
C GLU A 11 22.21 -36.09 -0.53
N ASN A 12 21.11 -36.23 0.22
CA ASN A 12 21.13 -36.16 1.67
C ASN A 12 21.86 -37.34 2.31
N LEU A 13 21.79 -38.52 1.69
CA LEU A 13 22.53 -39.72 2.12
C LEU A 13 24.03 -39.62 1.78
N ASP A 14 24.43 -38.95 0.70
CA ASP A 14 25.83 -38.68 0.39
C ASP A 14 26.48 -37.68 1.37
N ILE A 15 25.70 -36.76 1.92
CA ILE A 15 26.10 -35.92 3.07
C ILE A 15 26.19 -36.80 4.34
N LEU A 16 25.35 -37.82 4.48
CA LEU A 16 25.38 -38.80 5.54
C LEU A 16 26.42 -39.93 5.30
N LYS A 17 27.03 -40.04 4.14
CA LYS A 17 28.20 -40.93 3.84
C LYS A 17 29.47 -40.47 4.55
N ILE A 18 29.41 -39.58 5.48
CA ILE A 18 30.41 -39.50 6.52
C ILE A 18 30.27 -40.77 7.35
N LYS A 19 30.81 -41.84 6.82
CA LYS A 19 31.02 -43.11 7.56
C LYS A 19 31.72 -42.74 8.88
N ASN A 20 31.05 -42.93 10.02
CA ASN A 20 31.54 -42.73 11.38
C ASN A 20 31.22 -41.33 11.99
N ILE A 21 30.08 -40.72 11.72
CA ILE A 21 29.60 -39.69 12.64
C ILE A 21 29.04 -40.41 13.89
N ASP A 22 29.74 -40.26 14.99
CA ASP A 22 29.17 -40.48 16.31
C ASP A 22 28.20 -39.34 16.58
N PHE A 23 26.91 -39.53 16.30
CA PHE A 23 25.86 -38.52 16.49
C PHE A 23 25.74 -38.04 17.95
N LYS A 24 26.39 -38.69 18.91
CA LYS A 24 26.48 -38.24 20.31
C LYS A 24 27.54 -37.16 20.53
N ASN A 25 28.51 -37.02 19.61
CA ASN A 25 29.64 -36.11 19.71
C ASN A 25 29.80 -35.21 18.46
N VAL A 26 28.73 -34.93 17.72
CA VAL A 26 28.80 -33.98 16.62
C VAL A 26 29.05 -32.59 17.20
N ASP A 27 30.29 -32.16 17.14
CA ASP A 27 30.65 -30.76 17.43
C ASP A 27 29.94 -29.86 16.41
N SER A 28 29.05 -28.98 16.89
CA SER A 28 28.29 -28.03 16.09
C SER A 28 29.18 -27.15 15.16
N LYS A 29 30.48 -27.10 15.44
CA LYS A 29 31.49 -26.37 14.62
C LYS A 29 31.81 -27.02 13.26
N ASN A 30 31.54 -28.31 13.10
CA ASN A 30 31.82 -29.07 11.87
C ASN A 30 30.57 -29.40 11.07
N PHE A 31 29.40 -28.91 11.49
CA PHE A 31 28.15 -29.11 10.78
C PHE A 31 27.97 -28.02 9.72
N VAL A 32 28.04 -28.37 8.45
CA VAL A 32 27.74 -27.41 7.37
C VAL A 32 26.26 -27.10 7.38
N ASP A 33 25.92 -25.85 7.66
CA ASP A 33 24.54 -25.38 7.58
C ASP A 33 24.05 -25.48 6.12
N MET A 34 22.93 -26.16 5.91
CA MET A 34 22.41 -26.47 4.57
C MET A 34 22.23 -25.25 3.67
N PRO A 35 21.79 -24.07 4.14
CA PRO A 35 21.77 -22.85 3.34
C PRO A 35 23.14 -22.45 2.77
N ASP A 36 24.24 -22.70 3.44
CA ASP A 36 25.59 -22.39 2.98
C ASP A 36 26.19 -23.47 2.06
N SER A 37 25.53 -24.63 1.91
CA SER A 37 25.95 -25.66 0.98
C SER A 37 25.79 -25.22 -0.48
N SER A 38 26.57 -25.81 -1.39
CA SER A 38 26.48 -25.51 -2.82
C SER A 38 25.23 -26.16 -3.44
N PRO A 39 24.43 -25.41 -4.23
CA PRO A 39 23.32 -26.01 -4.95
C PRO A 39 23.82 -26.84 -6.15
N ARG A 40 22.98 -27.79 -6.62
CA ARG A 40 23.28 -28.59 -7.83
C ARG A 40 23.36 -27.72 -9.08
N VAL A 41 22.45 -26.72 -9.21
CA VAL A 41 22.46 -25.75 -10.31
C VAL A 41 22.91 -24.42 -9.76
N LYS A 42 24.07 -23.94 -10.21
CA LYS A 42 24.64 -22.66 -9.79
C LYS A 42 24.05 -21.53 -10.62
N LEU A 43 23.17 -20.74 -10.00
CA LEU A 43 22.53 -19.58 -10.62
C LEU A 43 22.27 -18.52 -9.54
N ASP A 44 22.68 -17.29 -9.78
CA ASP A 44 22.32 -16.18 -8.92
C ASP A 44 20.80 -15.93 -8.99
N ILE A 45 20.17 -15.78 -7.82
CA ILE A 45 18.76 -15.46 -7.73
C ILE A 45 18.63 -14.02 -7.20
N PRO A 46 18.21 -13.06 -8.05
CA PRO A 46 18.17 -11.64 -7.66
C PRO A 46 17.24 -11.33 -6.50
N LYS A 47 16.19 -12.13 -6.30
CA LYS A 47 15.16 -11.88 -5.29
C LYS A 47 14.63 -13.18 -4.69
N VAL A 48 15.01 -13.43 -3.45
CA VAL A 48 14.55 -14.57 -2.63
C VAL A 48 14.13 -14.02 -1.28
N GLY A 49 13.13 -14.61 -0.63
CA GLY A 49 12.78 -14.11 0.68
C GLY A 49 11.53 -14.73 1.29
N VAL A 50 11.00 -14.03 2.29
CA VAL A 50 9.83 -14.40 3.05
C VAL A 50 8.63 -13.56 2.58
N THR A 51 7.49 -14.20 2.44
CA THR A 51 6.21 -13.52 2.13
C THR A 51 5.12 -14.02 3.08
N GLN A 52 4.11 -13.18 3.30
CA GLN A 52 2.93 -13.51 4.12
C GLN A 52 3.26 -14.02 5.54
N ARG A 53 4.39 -13.61 6.11
CA ARG A 53 4.71 -13.92 7.49
C ARG A 53 3.91 -13.00 8.41
N PRO A 54 2.98 -13.53 9.25
CA PRO A 54 2.26 -12.72 10.23
C PRO A 54 3.23 -12.05 11.20
N HIS A 55 3.00 -10.78 11.48
CA HIS A 55 3.89 -10.01 12.33
C HIS A 55 3.14 -8.93 13.10
N TYR A 56 3.63 -8.57 14.27
CA TYR A 56 3.07 -7.54 15.14
C TYR A 56 4.11 -6.46 15.35
N ILE A 57 3.70 -5.21 15.22
CA ILE A 57 4.58 -4.06 15.41
C ILE A 57 3.90 -3.08 16.35
N LYS A 58 4.63 -2.65 17.38
CA LYS A 58 4.18 -1.66 18.35
C LYS A 58 4.76 -0.30 17.98
N ILE A 59 3.90 0.66 17.64
CA ILE A 59 4.32 2.02 17.24
C ILE A 59 3.56 3.09 18.00
N ALA A 60 4.11 4.32 18.01
CA ALA A 60 3.36 5.50 18.36
C ALA A 60 2.25 5.73 17.32
N ASP A 61 1.03 5.96 17.79
CA ASP A 61 -0.12 6.21 16.92
C ASP A 61 -0.05 7.64 16.36
N GLN A 62 -0.06 7.79 15.05
CA GLN A 62 0.02 9.11 14.41
C GLN A 62 -1.35 9.80 14.27
N PHE A 63 -2.44 9.14 14.64
CA PHE A 63 -3.80 9.69 14.62
C PHE A 63 -4.33 9.98 16.02
N LYS A 64 -3.77 9.33 17.05
CA LYS A 64 -4.15 9.47 18.46
C LYS A 64 -2.89 9.62 19.32
N ASP A 65 -2.99 10.30 20.44
CA ASP A 65 -1.89 10.38 21.43
C ASP A 65 -1.85 9.09 22.27
N SER A 66 -1.41 8.00 21.63
CA SER A 66 -1.37 6.67 22.20
C SER A 66 -0.34 5.76 21.49
N VAL A 67 -0.31 4.52 21.90
CA VAL A 67 0.48 3.46 21.26
C VAL A 67 -0.47 2.45 20.64
N VAL A 68 -0.18 2.02 19.42
CA VAL A 68 -0.97 1.02 18.70
C VAL A 68 -0.14 -0.22 18.37
N ASN A 69 -0.77 -1.39 18.47
CA ASN A 69 -0.21 -2.65 17.99
C ASN A 69 -0.79 -2.94 16.60
N LEU A 70 0.04 -2.91 15.59
CA LEU A 70 -0.35 -3.16 14.22
C LEU A 70 -0.09 -4.61 13.83
N ASN A 71 -1.11 -5.26 13.27
CA ASN A 71 -0.99 -6.57 12.63
C ASN A 71 -0.60 -6.37 11.17
N THR A 72 0.40 -7.09 10.70
CA THR A 72 0.87 -7.02 9.33
C THR A 72 1.30 -8.39 8.80
N PHE A 73 1.40 -8.48 7.47
CA PHE A 73 2.16 -9.52 6.79
C PHE A 73 3.44 -8.88 6.24
N ILE A 74 4.57 -9.24 6.86
CA ILE A 74 5.87 -8.75 6.43
C ILE A 74 6.35 -9.54 5.21
N LYS A 75 6.94 -8.81 4.24
CA LYS A 75 7.70 -9.38 3.12
C LYS A 75 9.14 -8.90 3.23
N ILE A 76 10.09 -9.82 3.08
CA ILE A 76 11.53 -9.54 3.14
C ILE A 76 12.16 -10.21 1.93
N PHE A 77 12.92 -9.48 1.15
CA PHE A 77 13.60 -9.99 -0.03
C PHE A 77 15.06 -9.56 -0.06
N MET A 78 15.92 -10.45 -0.53
CA MET A 78 17.33 -10.20 -0.75
C MET A 78 17.88 -11.11 -1.85
N PRO A 79 19.05 -10.84 -2.44
CA PRO A 79 19.66 -11.71 -3.42
C PRO A 79 20.24 -12.97 -2.79
N LEU A 80 20.31 -14.03 -3.56
CA LEU A 80 20.99 -15.28 -3.20
C LEU A 80 22.07 -15.58 -4.24
N ASN A 81 23.31 -15.74 -3.77
CA ASN A 81 24.45 -16.04 -4.62
C ASN A 81 24.38 -17.48 -5.15
N ALA A 82 24.89 -17.71 -6.38
CA ALA A 82 24.92 -19.01 -7.06
C ALA A 82 25.60 -20.14 -6.25
N ASN A 83 26.46 -19.81 -5.30
CA ASN A 83 27.15 -20.79 -4.45
C ASN A 83 26.42 -21.13 -3.15
N LYS A 84 25.30 -20.44 -2.85
CA LYS A 84 24.48 -20.68 -1.66
C LYS A 84 23.17 -21.35 -2.03
N ARG A 85 22.78 -22.38 -1.28
CA ARG A 85 21.54 -23.13 -1.52
C ARG A 85 20.28 -22.39 -1.05
N GLY A 86 20.39 -21.55 0.00
CA GLY A 86 19.23 -20.83 0.54
C GLY A 86 19.59 -19.71 1.50
N LEU A 87 18.57 -19.04 2.00
CA LEU A 87 18.67 -18.06 3.08
C LEU A 87 18.61 -18.76 4.45
N HIS A 88 19.28 -18.17 5.44
CA HIS A 88 19.23 -18.64 6.83
C HIS A 88 17.95 -18.16 7.54
N MET A 89 16.84 -18.90 7.38
CA MET A 89 15.54 -18.55 7.96
C MET A 89 15.58 -18.35 9.49
N PRO A 90 16.25 -19.19 10.30
CA PRO A 90 16.33 -18.95 11.75
C PRO A 90 16.97 -17.60 12.12
N ARG A 91 17.90 -17.08 11.30
CA ARG A 91 18.50 -15.75 11.54
C ARG A 91 17.49 -14.64 11.31
N ILE A 92 16.69 -14.73 10.24
CA ILE A 92 15.60 -13.80 9.96
C ILE A 92 14.59 -13.79 11.11
N GLU A 93 14.15 -14.99 11.55
CA GLU A 93 13.18 -15.12 12.64
C GLU A 93 13.69 -14.53 13.98
N ARG A 94 14.98 -14.70 14.32
CA ARG A 94 15.55 -14.09 15.54
C ARG A 94 15.53 -12.57 15.49
N ILE A 95 15.85 -11.97 14.33
CA ILE A 95 15.82 -10.52 14.16
C ILE A 95 14.40 -10.01 14.32
N LEU A 96 13.42 -10.64 13.65
CA LEU A 96 12.02 -10.26 13.74
C LEU A 96 11.47 -10.42 15.16
N TYR A 97 11.81 -11.50 15.83
CA TYR A 97 11.41 -11.73 17.24
C TYR A 97 11.96 -10.62 18.15
N SER A 98 13.24 -10.27 18.02
CA SER A 98 13.86 -9.21 18.82
C SER A 98 13.22 -7.85 18.56
N ALA A 99 12.87 -7.56 17.30
CA ALA A 99 12.22 -6.33 16.92
C ALA A 99 10.80 -6.21 17.50
N GLN A 100 10.06 -7.32 17.62
CA GLN A 100 8.72 -7.33 18.23
C GLN A 100 8.69 -6.94 19.72
N GLN A 101 9.83 -7.05 20.42
CA GLN A 101 9.92 -6.68 21.84
C GLN A 101 10.07 -5.18 22.07
N LYS A 102 10.26 -4.40 21.00
CA LYS A 102 10.49 -2.97 21.06
C LYS A 102 9.23 -2.18 20.66
N GLN A 103 9.23 -0.91 21.02
CA GLN A 103 8.30 0.08 20.52
C GLN A 103 9.05 1.07 19.61
N TYR A 104 8.41 1.46 18.52
CA TYR A 104 8.96 2.36 17.50
C TYR A 104 8.13 3.64 17.41
N SER A 105 8.73 4.72 16.91
CA SER A 105 7.98 5.94 16.65
C SER A 105 7.14 5.83 15.36
N SER A 106 7.55 4.96 14.42
CA SER A 106 6.87 4.79 13.13
C SER A 106 7.21 3.46 12.45
N LEU A 107 6.43 3.07 11.42
CA LEU A 107 6.76 1.92 10.57
C LEU A 107 8.05 2.12 9.75
N PRO A 108 8.37 3.31 9.19
CA PRO A 108 9.68 3.57 8.60
C PRO A 108 10.86 3.30 9.52
N GLU A 109 10.80 3.78 10.76
CA GLU A 109 11.85 3.51 11.75
C GLU A 109 12.04 2.01 11.97
N TYR A 110 10.93 1.28 12.16
CA TYR A 110 10.95 -0.16 12.28
C TYR A 110 11.64 -0.85 11.09
N THR A 111 11.25 -0.51 9.86
CA THR A 111 11.81 -1.16 8.65
C THR A 111 13.28 -0.81 8.43
N GLU A 112 13.70 0.42 8.74
CA GLU A 112 15.10 0.86 8.65
C GLU A 112 16.00 0.21 9.72
N GLU A 113 15.47 -0.01 10.93
CA GLU A 113 16.22 -0.66 12.00
C GLU A 113 16.49 -2.13 11.69
N ILE A 114 15.49 -2.87 11.18
CA ILE A 114 15.65 -4.31 10.98
C ILE A 114 16.33 -4.69 9.67
N ILE A 115 16.31 -3.86 8.63
CA ILE A 115 16.88 -4.23 7.34
C ILE A 115 18.41 -4.39 7.39
N LYS A 116 19.10 -3.58 8.20
CA LYS A 116 20.57 -3.64 8.33
C LYS A 116 21.04 -4.98 8.89
N PRO A 117 20.61 -5.42 10.09
CA PRO A 117 21.02 -6.73 10.60
C PRO A 117 20.56 -7.89 9.70
N LEU A 118 19.44 -7.75 8.95
CA LEU A 118 19.02 -8.78 8.00
C LEU A 118 20.01 -8.98 6.86
N ILE A 119 20.50 -7.91 6.24
CA ILE A 119 21.49 -8.03 5.15
C ILE A 119 22.86 -8.48 5.68
N GLU A 120 23.27 -8.03 6.87
CA GLU A 120 24.52 -8.42 7.52
C GLU A 120 24.53 -9.93 7.84
N GLU A 121 23.50 -10.46 8.50
CA GLU A 121 23.35 -11.86 8.86
C GLU A 121 23.26 -12.81 7.64
N GLN A 122 22.79 -12.31 6.51
CA GLN A 122 22.74 -13.07 5.25
C GLN A 122 23.96 -12.83 4.36
N ASN A 123 24.87 -11.91 4.77
CA ASN A 123 26.07 -11.52 4.03
C ASN A 123 25.74 -11.08 2.59
N VAL A 124 24.84 -10.10 2.47
CA VAL A 124 24.42 -9.49 1.21
C VAL A 124 24.50 -7.97 1.29
N THR A 125 24.56 -7.27 0.16
CA THR A 125 24.71 -5.81 0.08
C THR A 125 23.41 -5.07 -0.22
N ARG A 126 22.31 -5.80 -0.46
CA ARG A 126 21.00 -5.23 -0.78
C ARG A 126 19.88 -6.06 -0.20
N GLY A 127 18.76 -5.41 0.05
CA GLY A 127 17.55 -6.05 0.55
C GLY A 127 16.35 -5.13 0.49
N GLU A 128 15.17 -5.70 0.67
CA GLU A 128 13.90 -5.00 0.68
C GLU A 128 13.02 -5.52 1.82
N ILE A 129 12.31 -4.60 2.49
CA ILE A 129 11.25 -4.93 3.44
C ILE A 129 9.99 -4.18 3.03
N HIS A 130 8.87 -4.91 3.00
CA HIS A 130 7.56 -4.32 2.72
C HIS A 130 6.60 -4.68 3.84
N LEU A 131 5.94 -3.68 4.38
CA LEU A 131 4.85 -3.80 5.34
C LEU A 131 3.56 -3.30 4.73
N LYS A 132 2.47 -3.99 5.06
CA LYS A 132 1.09 -3.54 4.83
C LYS A 132 0.32 -3.85 6.10
N CYS A 133 -0.02 -2.81 6.87
CA CYS A 133 -0.76 -2.92 8.12
C CYS A 133 -2.18 -2.41 7.93
N LEU A 134 -3.15 -3.08 8.52
CA LEU A 134 -4.51 -2.58 8.63
C LEU A 134 -4.59 -1.70 9.88
N TYR A 135 -5.23 -0.53 9.74
CA TYR A 135 -5.47 0.42 10.82
C TYR A 135 -6.92 0.89 10.79
N GLU A 136 -7.58 0.85 11.95
CA GLU A 136 -8.94 1.34 12.12
C GLU A 136 -8.90 2.76 12.70
N LYS A 137 -9.25 3.74 11.85
CA LYS A 137 -9.31 5.15 12.23
C LYS A 137 -10.75 5.53 12.59
N GLU A 138 -10.97 5.99 13.80
CA GLU A 138 -12.26 6.57 14.19
C GLU A 138 -12.57 7.82 13.36
N THR A 139 -13.80 7.96 12.92
CA THR A 139 -14.31 9.12 12.18
C THR A 139 -15.62 9.64 12.79
N ASP A 140 -15.80 10.94 12.76
CA ASP A 140 -17.01 11.67 13.18
C ASP A 140 -17.80 12.22 11.98
N LYS A 141 -17.48 11.79 10.77
CA LYS A 141 -18.10 12.26 9.52
C LYS A 141 -19.56 11.84 9.35
N ASN A 142 -20.06 10.91 10.17
CA ASN A 142 -21.45 10.48 10.13
C ASN A 142 -22.39 11.59 10.60
N GLN A 143 -23.36 11.93 9.78
CA GLN A 143 -24.36 12.99 10.04
C GLN A 143 -25.43 12.58 11.09
N SER A 144 -25.46 11.31 11.46
CA SER A 144 -26.27 10.82 12.59
C SER A 144 -25.70 11.22 13.95
N GLY A 145 -24.50 11.81 13.99
CA GLY A 145 -23.76 12.12 15.20
C GLY A 145 -23.10 10.90 15.87
N ARG A 146 -23.17 9.72 15.22
CA ARG A 146 -22.51 8.50 15.68
C ARG A 146 -21.10 8.43 15.10
N LYS A 147 -20.13 8.06 15.93
CA LYS A 147 -18.78 7.79 15.46
C LYS A 147 -18.75 6.43 14.77
N GLY A 148 -18.06 6.38 13.65
CA GLY A 148 -17.78 5.15 12.88
C GLY A 148 -16.28 4.95 12.71
N HIS A 149 -15.89 3.97 11.90
CA HIS A 149 -14.50 3.72 11.56
C HIS A 149 -14.28 3.79 10.04
N GLU A 150 -13.07 4.17 9.68
CA GLU A 150 -12.49 4.08 8.34
C GLU A 150 -11.35 3.07 8.39
N ILE A 151 -11.25 2.21 7.37
CA ILE A 151 -10.17 1.23 7.27
C ILE A 151 -9.05 1.82 6.42
N LEU A 152 -7.89 1.96 7.02
CA LEU A 152 -6.68 2.46 6.37
C LEU A 152 -5.67 1.32 6.21
N TYR A 153 -4.95 1.31 5.08
CA TYR A 153 -3.77 0.48 4.88
C TYR A 153 -2.52 1.34 5.04
N LEU A 154 -1.78 1.12 6.10
CA LEU A 154 -0.50 1.80 6.34
C LEU A 154 0.62 0.97 5.71
N TYR A 155 1.42 1.59 4.86
CA TYR A 155 2.53 0.95 4.18
C TYR A 155 3.87 1.55 4.60
N SER A 156 4.88 0.69 4.75
CA SER A 156 6.28 1.10 4.74
C SER A 156 7.07 0.16 3.85
N LYS A 157 7.84 0.72 2.93
CA LYS A 157 8.71 -0.05 2.05
C LYS A 157 10.11 0.52 2.11
N THR A 158 11.04 -0.24 2.67
CA THR A 158 12.44 0.15 2.77
C THR A 158 13.30 -0.74 1.89
N ASN A 159 14.11 -0.12 1.07
CA ASN A 159 15.15 -0.76 0.26
C ASN A 159 16.50 -0.31 0.78
N ILE A 160 17.45 -1.23 0.85
CA ILE A 160 18.86 -0.92 1.07
C ILE A 160 19.69 -1.42 -0.10
N LYS A 161 20.59 -0.60 -0.60
CA LYS A 161 21.57 -0.97 -1.62
C LYS A 161 22.85 -0.17 -1.37
N ASP A 162 23.98 -0.86 -1.28
CA ASP A 162 25.30 -0.26 -1.07
C ASP A 162 25.28 0.76 0.10
N ASN A 163 24.70 0.35 1.23
CA ASN A 163 24.49 1.13 2.46
C ASN A 163 23.58 2.37 2.32
N LYS A 164 22.97 2.60 1.18
CA LYS A 164 21.97 3.66 1.01
C LYS A 164 20.58 3.12 1.26
N LEU A 165 19.90 3.73 2.21
CA LEU A 165 18.49 3.45 2.53
C LEU A 165 17.59 4.34 1.68
N ASN A 166 16.51 3.74 1.21
CA ASN A 166 15.44 4.41 0.51
C ASN A 166 14.11 3.89 1.06
N THR A 167 13.32 4.77 1.69
CA THR A 167 12.12 4.41 2.41
C THR A 167 10.91 5.18 1.87
N PHE A 168 9.89 4.43 1.45
CA PHE A 168 8.59 4.94 1.10
C PHE A 168 7.62 4.77 2.27
N VAL A 169 6.89 5.80 2.57
CA VAL A 169 5.70 5.80 3.42
C VAL A 169 4.48 5.83 2.52
N GLY A 170 3.49 4.99 2.80
CA GLY A 170 2.29 4.96 1.96
C GLY A 170 1.02 4.77 2.77
N LEU A 171 -0.08 5.28 2.22
CA LEU A 171 -1.42 5.10 2.75
C LEU A 171 -2.36 4.65 1.65
N GLY A 172 -3.22 3.66 1.96
CA GLY A 172 -4.28 3.20 1.07
C GLY A 172 -5.63 3.32 1.75
N VAL A 173 -6.65 3.70 0.99
CA VAL A 173 -8.03 3.79 1.46
C VAL A 173 -8.99 3.21 0.43
N TYR A 174 -10.07 2.61 0.89
CA TYR A 174 -11.22 2.36 0.03
C TYR A 174 -12.01 3.64 -0.16
N PHE A 175 -12.47 3.87 -1.39
CA PHE A 175 -13.33 4.99 -1.73
C PHE A 175 -14.51 4.56 -2.57
N MET A 176 -15.52 5.41 -2.66
CA MET A 176 -16.63 5.28 -3.59
C MET A 176 -16.59 6.44 -4.58
N ASN A 177 -16.84 6.15 -5.84
CA ASN A 177 -17.06 7.16 -6.88
C ASN A 177 -18.33 6.87 -7.67
N ALA A 178 -18.89 7.90 -8.28
CA ALA A 178 -19.94 7.80 -9.29
C ALA A 178 -19.34 8.09 -10.67
N CYS A 179 -19.82 7.39 -11.70
CA CYS A 179 -19.31 7.59 -13.06
C CYS A 179 -19.92 8.85 -13.70
N PRO A 180 -19.12 9.77 -14.25
CA PRO A 180 -19.64 10.99 -14.91
C PRO A 180 -20.48 10.72 -16.16
N CYS A 181 -20.23 9.63 -16.89
CA CYS A 181 -20.89 9.34 -18.17
C CYS A 181 -22.41 9.15 -18.05
N PRO A 182 -22.94 8.22 -17.23
CA PRO A 182 -24.38 8.06 -17.08
C PRO A 182 -25.03 9.28 -16.43
N GLN A 183 -24.35 9.96 -15.52
CA GLN A 183 -24.87 11.14 -14.86
C GLN A 183 -25.16 12.27 -15.86
N ARG A 184 -24.27 12.50 -16.83
CA ARG A 184 -24.54 13.48 -17.93
C ARG A 184 -25.76 13.12 -18.75
N TRP A 185 -26.00 11.84 -19.03
CA TRP A 185 -27.22 11.40 -19.70
C TRP A 185 -28.46 11.61 -18.83
N ALA A 186 -28.37 11.37 -17.53
CA ALA A 186 -29.44 11.62 -16.56
C ALA A 186 -29.78 13.12 -16.53
N ILE A 187 -28.75 14.00 -16.42
CA ILE A 187 -28.90 15.46 -16.46
C ILE A 187 -29.63 15.88 -17.75
N ARG A 188 -29.16 15.41 -18.92
CA ARG A 188 -29.77 15.72 -20.21
C ARG A 188 -31.24 15.30 -20.29
N ASN A 189 -31.53 14.06 -19.87
CA ASN A 189 -32.91 13.55 -19.91
C ASN A 189 -33.82 14.31 -18.95
N PHE A 190 -33.32 14.67 -17.77
CA PHE A 190 -34.06 15.44 -16.77
C PHE A 190 -34.33 16.86 -17.27
N TYR A 191 -33.36 17.51 -17.89
CA TYR A 191 -33.51 18.82 -18.52
C TYR A 191 -34.67 18.82 -19.54
N TYR A 192 -34.72 17.88 -20.50
CA TYR A 192 -35.80 17.82 -21.49
C TYR A 192 -37.16 17.55 -20.86
N LYS A 193 -37.26 16.69 -19.85
CA LYS A 193 -38.51 16.48 -19.11
C LYS A 193 -39.03 17.73 -18.40
N LEU A 194 -38.16 18.57 -17.88
CA LEU A 194 -38.52 19.85 -17.27
C LEU A 194 -38.94 20.87 -18.35
N LYS A 195 -38.27 20.91 -19.50
CA LYS A 195 -38.65 21.74 -20.65
C LYS A 195 -40.06 21.40 -21.14
N GLU A 196 -40.39 20.12 -21.30
CA GLU A 196 -41.73 19.63 -21.66
C GLU A 196 -42.81 20.06 -20.66
N LYS A 197 -42.45 20.27 -19.41
CA LYS A 197 -43.34 20.79 -18.34
C LYS A 197 -43.43 22.32 -18.30
N GLY A 198 -42.72 23.03 -19.19
CA GLY A 198 -42.78 24.48 -19.33
C GLY A 198 -41.77 25.27 -18.48
N TYR A 199 -40.84 24.61 -17.79
CA TYR A 199 -39.78 25.32 -17.04
C TYR A 199 -38.83 26.06 -17.98
N GLN A 200 -38.35 27.24 -17.53
CA GLN A 200 -37.31 28.01 -18.23
C GLN A 200 -35.90 27.49 -17.85
N ASP A 201 -34.91 27.82 -18.66
CA ASP A 201 -33.55 27.30 -18.55
C ASP A 201 -32.89 27.66 -17.17
N ASP A 202 -33.09 28.88 -16.73
CA ASP A 202 -32.60 29.33 -15.40
C ASP A 202 -33.21 28.54 -14.25
N GLN A 203 -34.52 28.29 -14.31
CA GLN A 203 -35.22 27.47 -13.30
C GLN A 203 -34.71 26.01 -13.32
N ILE A 204 -34.51 25.46 -14.53
CA ILE A 204 -33.98 24.10 -14.70
C ILE A 204 -32.57 23.99 -14.14
N TYR A 205 -31.73 24.99 -14.40
CA TYR A 205 -30.36 25.06 -13.91
C TYR A 205 -30.32 25.02 -12.36
N GLU A 206 -31.13 25.85 -11.72
CA GLU A 206 -31.19 25.89 -10.24
C GLU A 206 -31.71 24.55 -9.67
N ILE A 207 -32.67 23.89 -10.32
CA ILE A 207 -33.16 22.58 -9.88
C ILE A 207 -32.08 21.50 -9.99
N ILE A 208 -31.37 21.45 -11.15
CA ILE A 208 -30.34 20.42 -11.39
C ILE A 208 -29.15 20.61 -10.46
N LYS A 209 -28.77 21.85 -10.15
CA LYS A 209 -27.67 22.16 -9.24
C LYS A 209 -27.86 21.60 -7.82
N ASP A 210 -29.10 21.57 -7.36
CA ASP A 210 -29.39 21.12 -6.00
C ASP A 210 -29.69 19.62 -5.87
N VAL A 211 -29.84 18.91 -7.00
CA VAL A 211 -30.24 17.48 -7.02
C VAL A 211 -29.21 16.69 -7.83
N PRO A 212 -28.29 15.98 -7.17
CA PRO A 212 -27.42 15.04 -7.87
C PRO A 212 -28.28 13.95 -8.54
N LEU A 213 -28.04 13.75 -9.83
CA LEU A 213 -28.78 12.76 -10.61
C LEU A 213 -28.06 11.39 -10.60
N GLU A 214 -28.81 10.38 -10.96
CA GLU A 214 -28.34 8.99 -10.87
C GLU A 214 -27.15 8.68 -11.77
N SER A 215 -26.24 7.88 -11.23
CA SER A 215 -25.18 7.18 -11.94
C SER A 215 -24.88 5.85 -11.26
N HIS A 216 -24.18 4.94 -11.95
CA HIS A 216 -23.63 3.79 -11.24
C HIS A 216 -22.47 4.21 -10.33
N THR A 217 -22.36 3.54 -9.20
CA THR A 217 -21.27 3.74 -8.25
C THR A 217 -20.34 2.54 -8.24
N ASN A 218 -19.07 2.81 -8.05
CA ASN A 218 -18.01 1.82 -7.96
C ASN A 218 -17.27 1.98 -6.63
N ARG A 219 -16.76 0.88 -6.11
CA ARG A 219 -15.82 0.89 -5.01
C ARG A 219 -14.42 0.67 -5.55
N GLY A 220 -13.48 1.52 -5.15
CA GLY A 220 -12.08 1.37 -5.50
C GLY A 220 -11.18 1.44 -4.28
N ILE A 221 -9.90 1.15 -4.51
CA ILE A 221 -8.82 1.40 -3.57
C ILE A 221 -7.85 2.37 -4.21
N VAL A 222 -7.45 3.40 -3.49
CA VAL A 222 -6.38 4.31 -3.91
C VAL A 222 -5.24 4.24 -2.91
N ASN A 223 -4.01 4.17 -3.42
CA ASN A 223 -2.79 4.14 -2.63
C ASN A 223 -1.88 5.30 -3.04
N LEU A 224 -1.36 6.01 -2.03
CA LEU A 224 -0.37 7.07 -2.17
C LEU A 224 0.91 6.65 -1.46
N PHE A 225 2.05 6.70 -2.15
CA PHE A 225 3.39 6.45 -1.61
C PHE A 225 4.29 7.65 -1.85
N VAL A 226 5.02 8.05 -0.81
CA VAL A 226 5.99 9.14 -0.83
C VAL A 226 7.35 8.63 -0.38
N GLU A 227 8.40 8.92 -1.14
CA GLU A 227 9.79 8.54 -0.83
C GLU A 227 10.41 9.47 0.22
N ASP A 228 9.78 9.58 1.37
CA ASP A 228 10.32 10.30 2.52
C ASP A 228 9.81 9.69 3.83
N LYS A 229 10.74 9.20 4.67
CA LYS A 229 10.41 8.61 5.97
C LYS A 229 9.85 9.59 7.00
N LYS A 230 10.00 10.89 6.77
CA LYS A 230 9.53 11.94 7.67
C LYS A 230 8.04 12.25 7.50
N ILE A 231 7.44 11.78 6.40
CA ILE A 231 6.02 12.02 6.14
C ILE A 231 5.15 11.24 7.12
N TYR A 232 4.19 11.91 7.72
CA TYR A 232 3.24 11.31 8.63
C TYR A 232 2.05 10.70 7.88
N TYR A 233 1.55 9.55 8.34
CA TYR A 233 0.32 8.95 7.80
C TYR A 233 -0.88 9.88 7.89
N LYS A 234 -0.92 10.75 8.93
CA LYS A 234 -1.96 11.77 9.07
C LYS A 234 -1.97 12.75 7.89
N THR A 235 -0.80 13.15 7.39
CA THR A 235 -0.69 14.04 6.20
C THR A 235 -1.16 13.31 4.95
N LEU A 236 -0.74 12.05 4.74
CA LEU A 236 -1.22 11.24 3.61
C LEU A 236 -2.74 11.03 3.66
N TYR A 237 -3.29 10.82 4.86
CA TYR A 237 -4.73 10.73 5.04
C TYR A 237 -5.44 12.03 4.63
N GLN A 238 -4.95 13.19 5.04
CA GLN A 238 -5.53 14.49 4.66
C GLN A 238 -5.54 14.70 3.14
N ILE A 239 -4.48 14.29 2.46
CA ILE A 239 -4.39 14.32 1.00
C ILE A 239 -5.49 13.44 0.38
N LEU A 240 -5.59 12.17 0.80
CA LEU A 240 -6.58 11.23 0.24
C LEU A 240 -8.02 11.65 0.59
N ASP A 241 -8.26 12.12 1.79
CA ASP A 241 -9.57 12.60 2.25
C ASP A 241 -10.06 13.83 1.50
N SER A 242 -9.13 14.70 1.10
CA SER A 242 -9.44 15.85 0.23
C SER A 242 -9.70 15.44 -1.22
N SER A 243 -9.20 14.26 -1.64
CA SER A 243 -9.25 13.81 -3.04
C SER A 243 -10.44 12.93 -3.35
N VAL A 244 -10.86 12.04 -2.46
CA VAL A 244 -11.88 11.02 -2.72
C VAL A 244 -12.88 10.89 -1.57
N THR A 245 -14.05 10.31 -1.85
CA THR A 245 -15.06 9.97 -0.83
C THR A 245 -14.68 8.64 -0.17
N ILE A 246 -13.97 8.71 0.98
CA ILE A 246 -13.46 7.54 1.70
C ILE A 246 -14.61 6.71 2.27
N VAL A 247 -14.57 5.38 2.05
CA VAL A 247 -15.52 4.43 2.62
C VAL A 247 -15.36 4.36 4.13
N ARG A 248 -16.48 4.48 4.84
CA ARG A 248 -16.57 4.43 6.30
C ARG A 248 -17.74 3.58 6.77
N GLU A 249 -17.76 3.20 8.05
CA GLU A 249 -18.95 2.60 8.66
C GLU A 249 -20.10 3.59 8.64
N LEU A 250 -21.22 3.20 8.03
CA LEU A 250 -22.45 3.96 7.92
C LEU A 250 -23.45 3.35 8.92
N LEU A 251 -23.88 4.15 9.90
CA LEU A 251 -24.61 3.63 11.06
C LEU A 251 -26.10 4.00 11.07
N SER A 252 -26.58 4.59 9.97
CA SER A 252 -28.00 4.91 9.75
C SER A 252 -28.30 5.11 8.27
N GLY A 253 -29.56 4.99 7.86
CA GLY A 253 -29.99 5.31 6.50
C GLY A 253 -29.72 6.78 6.10
N LYS A 254 -29.66 7.70 7.08
CA LYS A 254 -29.23 9.09 6.82
C LYS A 254 -27.76 9.16 6.42
N ASP A 255 -26.88 8.41 7.09
CA ASP A 255 -25.46 8.38 6.78
C ASP A 255 -25.22 7.76 5.40
N GLU A 256 -25.95 6.68 5.07
CA GLU A 256 -25.92 6.03 3.75
C GLU A 256 -26.32 7.00 2.65
N HIS A 257 -27.46 7.69 2.81
CA HIS A 257 -27.96 8.66 1.84
C HIS A 257 -26.95 9.77 1.56
N LEU A 258 -26.40 10.37 2.63
CA LEU A 258 -25.45 11.48 2.47
C LEU A 258 -24.10 11.05 1.91
N PHE A 259 -23.64 9.85 2.24
CA PHE A 259 -22.45 9.26 1.65
C PHE A 259 -22.59 9.01 0.13
N ILE A 260 -23.71 8.44 -0.29
CA ILE A 260 -24.02 8.24 -1.71
C ILE A 260 -24.13 9.59 -2.43
N ARG A 261 -24.81 10.57 -1.81
CA ARG A 261 -24.93 11.93 -2.36
C ARG A 261 -23.55 12.56 -2.58
N GLU A 262 -22.67 12.51 -1.58
CA GLU A 262 -21.29 13.02 -1.66
C GLU A 262 -20.52 12.40 -2.86
N ALA A 263 -20.65 11.09 -3.09
CA ALA A 263 -20.02 10.41 -4.21
C ALA A 263 -20.57 10.86 -5.58
N HIS A 264 -21.87 11.25 -5.66
CA HIS A 264 -22.50 11.74 -6.88
C HIS A 264 -22.23 13.24 -7.13
N GLU A 265 -22.02 14.03 -6.09
CA GLU A 265 -21.61 15.44 -6.19
C GLU A 265 -20.14 15.56 -6.60
N LYS A 266 -19.33 14.52 -6.36
CA LYS A 266 -17.90 14.44 -6.68
C LYS A 266 -17.65 13.27 -7.64
N GLU A 267 -18.33 13.30 -8.80
CA GLU A 267 -18.13 12.27 -9.80
C GLU A 267 -16.70 12.29 -10.35
N LEU A 268 -16.05 11.11 -10.39
CA LEU A 268 -14.67 10.96 -10.85
C LEU A 268 -14.53 9.72 -11.73
N PHE A 269 -13.77 9.83 -12.81
CA PHE A 269 -13.20 8.66 -13.48
C PHE A 269 -12.04 8.08 -12.65
N CYS A 270 -11.67 6.83 -12.93
CA CYS A 270 -10.49 6.20 -12.33
C CYS A 270 -9.23 7.08 -12.53
N GLU A 271 -9.07 7.68 -13.70
CA GLU A 271 -7.97 8.58 -14.07
C GLU A 271 -8.03 9.91 -13.29
N ASP A 272 -9.23 10.39 -12.98
CA ASP A 272 -9.38 11.64 -12.22
C ASP A 272 -9.00 11.45 -10.77
N VAL A 273 -9.22 10.25 -10.19
CA VAL A 273 -8.80 9.92 -8.84
C VAL A 273 -7.29 10.14 -8.67
N VAL A 274 -6.45 9.62 -9.58
CA VAL A 274 -4.99 9.81 -9.48
C VAL A 274 -4.56 11.25 -9.74
N ARG A 275 -5.30 12.01 -10.58
CA ARG A 275 -5.06 13.44 -10.81
C ARG A 275 -5.38 14.29 -9.58
N GLU A 276 -6.53 14.06 -8.95
CA GLU A 276 -6.95 14.75 -7.72
C GLU A 276 -5.98 14.48 -6.57
N VAL A 277 -5.55 13.23 -6.40
CA VAL A 277 -4.54 12.89 -5.40
C VAL A 277 -3.22 13.58 -5.71
N ALA A 278 -2.76 13.59 -6.98
CA ALA A 278 -1.53 14.26 -7.38
C ALA A 278 -1.58 15.77 -7.12
N PHE A 279 -2.71 16.42 -7.44
CA PHE A 279 -2.94 17.83 -7.15
C PHE A 279 -2.86 18.14 -5.65
N ASN A 280 -3.54 17.32 -4.83
CA ASN A 280 -3.51 17.48 -3.38
C ASN A 280 -2.12 17.13 -2.78
N VAL A 281 -1.35 16.20 -3.36
CA VAL A 281 0.06 15.97 -2.98
C VAL A 281 0.87 17.24 -3.12
N VAL A 282 0.78 17.93 -4.26
CA VAL A 282 1.50 19.20 -4.47
C VAL A 282 1.03 20.26 -3.48
N LYS A 283 -0.28 20.40 -3.29
CA LYS A 283 -0.86 21.37 -2.37
C LYS A 283 -0.46 21.19 -0.91
N TYR A 284 -0.40 19.95 -0.42
CA TYR A 284 -0.14 19.65 0.99
C TYR A 284 1.34 19.47 1.31
N LEU A 285 2.16 19.05 0.34
CA LEU A 285 3.57 18.75 0.55
C LEU A 285 4.51 19.82 -0.01
N ASP A 286 3.99 20.92 -0.57
CA ASP A 286 4.85 22.03 -1.01
C ASP A 286 5.67 22.57 0.17
N LYS A 287 7.01 22.62 -0.01
CA LYS A 287 8.01 22.98 1.01
C LYS A 287 8.22 21.93 2.15
N GLU A 288 7.48 20.82 2.12
CA GLU A 288 7.62 19.75 3.14
C GLU A 288 8.59 18.65 2.67
N ILE A 289 8.73 18.46 1.36
CA ILE A 289 9.61 17.45 0.76
C ILE A 289 10.45 18.04 -0.38
N ASP A 290 11.59 17.39 -0.67
CA ASP A 290 12.49 17.78 -1.76
C ASP A 290 11.91 17.36 -3.14
N ASP A 291 12.24 18.13 -4.18
CA ASP A 291 11.72 17.93 -5.55
C ASP A 291 12.16 16.60 -6.19
N ASP A 292 13.25 15.98 -5.72
CA ASP A 292 13.77 14.69 -6.19
C ASP A 292 13.05 13.47 -5.61
N LYS A 293 12.20 13.67 -4.61
CA LYS A 293 11.45 12.59 -3.96
C LYS A 293 10.42 11.97 -4.89
N LYS A 294 10.40 10.64 -4.93
CA LYS A 294 9.43 9.90 -5.74
C LYS A 294 8.06 9.86 -5.09
N ILE A 295 7.07 10.06 -5.93
CA ILE A 295 5.65 9.93 -5.61
C ILE A 295 5.07 8.83 -6.49
N VAL A 296 4.35 7.88 -5.88
CA VAL A 296 3.59 6.86 -6.61
C VAL A 296 2.15 6.90 -6.11
N ILE A 297 1.22 7.08 -7.05
CA ILE A 297 -0.22 7.07 -6.79
C ILE A 297 -0.81 6.03 -7.70
N ASN A 298 -1.53 5.06 -7.17
CA ASN A 298 -2.26 4.10 -7.98
C ASN A 298 -3.66 3.87 -7.43
N THR A 299 -4.57 3.53 -8.32
CA THR A 299 -5.94 3.17 -7.97
C THR A 299 -6.41 2.00 -8.81
N GLU A 300 -7.19 1.13 -8.21
CA GLU A 300 -7.96 0.08 -8.87
C GLU A 300 -9.42 0.23 -8.47
N VAL A 301 -10.30 0.22 -9.47
CA VAL A 301 -11.75 0.43 -9.31
C VAL A 301 -12.48 -0.82 -9.77
N ASP A 302 -13.29 -1.39 -8.89
CA ASP A 302 -14.18 -2.52 -9.18
C ASP A 302 -15.41 -2.00 -9.93
N GLU A 303 -15.45 -2.21 -11.25
CA GLU A 303 -16.55 -1.77 -12.10
C GLU A 303 -17.84 -2.53 -11.82
N SER A 304 -18.94 -1.79 -11.56
CA SER A 304 -20.21 -2.38 -11.18
C SER A 304 -21.07 -2.85 -12.38
N ILE A 305 -20.85 -2.28 -13.57
CA ILE A 305 -21.64 -2.56 -14.78
C ILE A 305 -20.84 -3.17 -15.93
N HIS A 306 -19.53 -3.33 -15.79
CA HIS A 306 -18.62 -3.91 -16.78
C HIS A 306 -17.95 -5.17 -16.23
N PHE A 307 -17.40 -6.02 -17.12
CA PHE A 307 -16.72 -7.27 -16.76
C PHE A 307 -15.24 -7.09 -16.41
N HIS A 308 -14.73 -5.87 -16.36
CA HIS A 308 -13.34 -5.53 -16.09
C HIS A 308 -13.24 -4.50 -14.96
N ASN A 309 -12.11 -4.48 -14.28
CA ASN A 309 -11.73 -3.41 -13.39
C ASN A 309 -10.95 -2.35 -14.14
N LEU A 310 -10.92 -1.13 -13.61
CA LEU A 310 -10.11 -0.04 -14.12
C LEU A 310 -8.88 0.16 -13.23
N TYR A 311 -7.75 0.54 -13.84
CA TYR A 311 -6.51 0.84 -13.14
C TYR A 311 -5.89 2.11 -13.70
N ALA A 312 -5.40 2.98 -12.81
CA ALA A 312 -4.62 4.16 -13.16
C ALA A 312 -3.44 4.33 -12.21
N GLU A 313 -2.30 4.79 -12.72
CA GLU A 313 -1.10 5.04 -11.94
C GLU A 313 -0.35 6.28 -12.41
N ILE A 314 0.16 7.06 -11.45
CA ILE A 314 1.16 8.10 -11.64
C ILE A 314 2.40 7.70 -10.85
N SER A 315 3.56 7.66 -11.52
CA SER A 315 4.87 7.49 -10.88
C SER A 315 5.79 8.59 -11.39
N SER A 316 6.16 9.53 -10.51
CA SER A 316 6.90 10.73 -10.87
C SER A 316 7.76 11.21 -9.71
N THR A 317 8.56 12.24 -9.91
CA THR A 317 9.16 13.00 -8.81
C THR A 317 8.22 14.14 -8.37
N PHE A 318 8.38 14.63 -7.15
CA PHE A 318 7.58 15.74 -6.64
C PHE A 318 7.74 17.00 -7.50
N GLY A 319 8.97 17.31 -7.92
CA GLY A 319 9.26 18.46 -8.79
C GLY A 319 8.61 18.35 -10.18
N GLU A 320 8.56 17.14 -10.77
CA GLU A 320 7.85 16.91 -12.03
C GLU A 320 6.35 17.13 -11.90
N LEU A 321 5.74 16.70 -10.80
CA LEU A 321 4.31 16.95 -10.51
C LEU A 321 4.04 18.45 -10.38
N LYS A 322 4.83 19.18 -9.59
CA LYS A 322 4.71 20.64 -9.46
C LYS A 322 4.78 21.34 -10.81
N ASN A 323 5.80 21.02 -11.60
CA ASN A 323 6.00 21.62 -12.90
C ASN A 323 4.82 21.33 -13.88
N SER A 324 4.23 20.15 -13.78
CA SER A 324 3.07 19.78 -14.59
C SER A 324 1.85 20.65 -14.25
N PHE A 325 1.59 20.92 -12.98
CA PHE A 325 0.46 21.76 -12.57
C PHE A 325 0.68 23.23 -12.96
N HIS A 326 1.86 23.81 -12.71
CA HIS A 326 2.16 25.19 -13.11
C HIS A 326 2.06 25.42 -14.63
N LYS A 327 2.31 24.40 -15.43
CA LYS A 327 2.14 24.49 -16.89
C LYS A 327 0.68 24.66 -17.31
N TYR A 328 -0.27 24.13 -16.52
CA TYR A 328 -1.70 24.12 -16.84
C TYR A 328 -2.52 25.14 -16.03
N GLU A 329 -1.96 25.78 -14.99
CA GLU A 329 -2.61 26.88 -14.25
C GLU A 329 -2.74 28.19 -15.05
N ASN A 330 -2.11 28.27 -16.23
CA ASN A 330 -2.18 29.44 -17.15
C ASN A 330 -3.22 29.27 -18.26
N PHE A 331 -4.25 28.42 -18.06
CA PHE A 331 -5.37 28.26 -18.96
C PHE A 331 -6.70 28.66 -18.34
#